data_2c35e2248ec16f915a7a37134c27b3ba
#
_entry.id   2c35e2248ec16f915a7a37134c27b3ba
#
_cell.length_a   1.000
_cell.length_b   1.000
_cell.length_c   1.000
_cell.angle_alpha   90.00
_cell.angle_beta   90.00
_cell.angle_gamma   90.00
#
_symmetry.space_group_name_H-M   'P 1'
#
loop_
_entity.id
_entity.type
_entity.pdbx_description
1 polymer ?
#
loop_
_entity_poly.entity_id
_entity_poly.type
_entity_poly.pdbx_seq_one_letter_code
_entity_poly.pdbx_strand_id
1 'polypeptide(L)'
;MKKYLSIAILSVLLSLTLFGQNDKTLLVIENQNVPVSEFLDIYTKNNKNVDYSKASIDEYLDLFINYKLKLMEIQRLRLDTQKNFINEFQKYRDQLAQSYLIDKNTVDKLLNEAYTRMQNDVRVSHILVKLSPYANPKDTLKAYNKALEIRKKLLNGTDFAKLAIEMSDDNSARDQNTADGRLIPGNGGDLGYFNVFNMLYEFETAAYNLNVGEISLPVRTPVGYHIIKLTEKHPAIYRFKIAHILLMYPPNATAQDKESIKAKSDSIYKEILNGADFAELANLHSDDKGSANKGGELPWLTPFRLVPSFVQPIYNHKPGDYIPPVETFYGLHIIKLIDKQSPPEFAAVKQELLTKLYKDPRYLLAQKKIADSLKQVYKIQYDKKLLVNIAKSINKDSLLKRSFNESQIPNLDNILVKIDDNSIYIKDFANYIKKNQSLFTNTDDIQIFVNKMFDNFLNDKILEIEKENLENKNPKFAA
;
A
#
# COMPACT_ATOMS: atom_id res chain seq x y z
N MET A 1 29.37 20.43 6.07
CA MET A 1 28.22 21.04 6.75
C MET A 1 28.21 22.58 6.85
N LYS A 2 29.35 23.29 6.86
CA LYS A 2 29.38 24.77 6.91
C LYS A 2 29.18 25.49 5.54
N LYS A 3 29.33 24.81 4.40
CA LYS A 3 29.17 25.42 3.06
C LYS A 3 27.71 25.49 2.54
N TYR A 4 26.82 24.68 3.07
CA TYR A 4 25.42 24.64 2.61
C TYR A 4 24.50 25.65 3.31
N LEU A 5 24.88 26.09 4.51
CA LEU A 5 24.10 27.09 5.26
C LEU A 5 24.20 28.50 4.64
N SER A 6 25.31 28.78 3.93
CA SER A 6 25.52 30.09 3.26
C SER A 6 24.75 30.20 1.93
N ILE A 7 24.38 29.08 1.30
CA ILE A 7 23.68 29.06 0.01
C ILE A 7 22.16 29.22 0.20
N ALA A 8 21.58 28.67 1.27
CA ALA A 8 20.17 28.84 1.57
C ALA A 8 19.81 30.30 1.95
N ILE A 9 20.70 30.98 2.65
CA ILE A 9 20.50 32.40 3.01
C ILE A 9 20.70 33.31 1.78
N LEU A 10 21.55 32.91 0.82
CA LEU A 10 21.77 33.69 -0.41
C LEU A 10 20.64 33.50 -1.43
N SER A 11 19.95 32.34 -1.44
CA SER A 11 18.82 32.11 -2.35
C SER A 11 17.56 32.87 -1.95
N VAL A 12 17.31 33.07 -0.67
CA VAL A 12 16.23 33.94 -0.18
C VAL A 12 16.50 35.42 -0.45
N LEU A 13 17.77 35.82 -0.48
CA LEU A 13 18.17 37.19 -0.87
C LEU A 13 18.24 37.41 -2.39
N LEU A 14 18.45 36.37 -3.20
CA LEU A 14 18.46 36.47 -4.67
C LEU A 14 17.07 36.36 -5.31
N SER A 15 16.09 35.74 -4.65
CA SER A 15 14.72 35.72 -5.14
C SER A 15 14.01 37.09 -5.02
N LEU A 16 14.57 38.02 -4.25
CA LEU A 16 14.10 39.40 -4.15
C LEU A 16 14.53 40.32 -5.32
N THR A 17 15.38 39.85 -6.26
CA THR A 17 15.88 40.69 -7.35
C THR A 17 15.32 40.35 -8.73
N LEU A 18 14.44 39.37 -8.88
CA LEU A 18 13.88 38.97 -10.18
C LEU A 18 12.42 39.35 -10.42
N PHE A 19 11.76 40.02 -9.45
CA PHE A 19 10.43 40.60 -9.67
C PHE A 19 10.55 42.09 -9.98
N GLY A 20 10.37 42.39 -11.22
CA GLY A 20 9.91 43.52 -11.93
C GLY A 20 10.28 44.93 -11.48
N GLN A 21 10.93 45.64 -12.37
CA GLN A 21 11.23 47.09 -12.35
C GLN A 21 10.00 48.02 -12.23
N ASN A 22 8.77 47.51 -11.89
CA ASN A 22 7.55 48.31 -11.77
C ASN A 22 6.61 47.93 -10.62
N ASP A 23 7.05 47.15 -9.61
CA ASP A 23 6.19 46.81 -8.49
C ASP A 23 6.19 47.97 -7.46
N LYS A 24 5.01 48.54 -7.21
CA LYS A 24 4.87 49.66 -6.28
C LYS A 24 5.05 49.20 -4.83
N THR A 25 5.83 49.94 -4.05
CA THR A 25 5.92 49.71 -2.61
C THR A 25 4.56 50.00 -1.95
N LEU A 26 4.00 48.98 -1.30
CA LEU A 26 2.78 49.11 -0.52
C LEU A 26 3.03 49.78 0.83
N LEU A 27 4.07 49.33 1.51
CA LEU A 27 4.45 49.84 2.82
C LEU A 27 5.96 49.59 3.06
N VAL A 28 6.50 50.30 4.05
CA VAL A 28 7.88 50.15 4.51
C VAL A 28 7.85 49.75 5.97
N ILE A 29 8.52 48.65 6.31
CA ILE A 29 8.68 48.23 7.71
C ILE A 29 10.18 48.28 8.01
N GLU A 30 10.56 49.13 8.98
CA GLU A 30 11.97 49.50 9.22
C GLU A 30 12.63 49.97 7.89
N ASN A 31 13.59 49.22 7.36
CA ASN A 31 14.29 49.53 6.10
C ASN A 31 13.91 48.59 4.94
N GLN A 32 12.83 47.81 5.09
CA GLN A 32 12.40 46.86 4.07
C GLN A 32 11.17 47.35 3.31
N ASN A 33 11.27 47.48 2.01
CA ASN A 33 10.14 47.79 1.14
C ASN A 33 9.32 46.51 0.93
N VAL A 34 8.02 46.59 1.19
CA VAL A 34 7.05 45.49 0.94
C VAL A 34 6.25 45.87 -0.30
N PRO A 35 6.34 45.12 -1.38
CA PRO A 35 5.65 45.41 -2.63
C PRO A 35 4.16 45.06 -2.58
N VAL A 36 3.37 45.69 -3.45
CA VAL A 36 1.93 45.42 -3.60
C VAL A 36 1.69 43.96 -4.01
N SER A 37 2.55 43.40 -4.87
CA SER A 37 2.43 42.00 -5.32
C SER A 37 2.46 41.03 -4.15
N GLU A 38 3.37 41.20 -3.20
CA GLU A 38 3.50 40.32 -2.03
C GLU A 38 2.20 40.30 -1.19
N PHE A 39 1.61 41.47 -0.98
CA PHE A 39 0.32 41.58 -0.29
C PHE A 39 -0.78 40.84 -1.07
N LEU A 40 -0.90 41.10 -2.37
CA LEU A 40 -1.93 40.50 -3.21
C LEU A 40 -1.79 38.99 -3.29
N ASP A 41 -0.58 38.46 -3.38
CA ASP A 41 -0.33 37.04 -3.42
C ASP A 41 -0.83 36.33 -2.15
N ILE A 42 -0.54 36.93 -0.98
CA ILE A 42 -0.99 36.38 0.30
C ILE A 42 -2.50 36.57 0.49
N TYR A 43 -3.03 37.73 0.09
CA TYR A 43 -4.45 38.04 0.18
C TYR A 43 -5.31 37.09 -0.65
N THR A 44 -4.91 36.86 -1.91
CA THR A 44 -5.63 35.97 -2.84
C THR A 44 -5.47 34.50 -2.49
N LYS A 45 -4.30 34.09 -2.01
CA LYS A 45 -4.02 32.70 -1.61
C LYS A 45 -4.89 32.24 -0.43
N ASN A 46 -5.17 33.12 0.50
CA ASN A 46 -5.90 32.78 1.74
C ASN A 46 -7.42 33.00 1.64
N ASN A 47 -7.90 33.69 0.60
CA ASN A 47 -9.30 33.99 0.40
C ASN A 47 -9.87 33.20 -0.79
N LYS A 48 -10.83 32.32 -0.53
CA LYS A 48 -11.51 31.56 -1.60
C LYS A 48 -12.42 32.44 -2.46
N ASN A 49 -13.01 33.46 -1.86
CA ASN A 49 -13.85 34.47 -2.53
C ASN A 49 -13.22 35.84 -2.24
N VAL A 50 -12.35 36.27 -3.16
CA VAL A 50 -11.60 37.53 -2.97
C VAL A 50 -12.56 38.71 -3.09
N ASP A 51 -12.69 39.51 -2.02
CA ASP A 51 -13.42 40.78 -2.00
C ASP A 51 -12.43 41.93 -2.04
N TYR A 52 -12.44 42.69 -3.13
CA TYR A 52 -11.58 43.87 -3.30
C TYR A 52 -12.20 45.14 -2.79
N SER A 53 -13.25 45.10 -1.94
CA SER A 53 -13.78 46.26 -1.27
C SER A 53 -12.71 46.92 -0.37
N LYS A 54 -12.77 48.22 -0.24
CA LYS A 54 -11.83 48.97 0.61
C LYS A 54 -11.82 48.45 2.04
N ALA A 55 -12.98 48.10 2.59
CA ALA A 55 -13.10 47.58 3.96
C ALA A 55 -12.38 46.23 4.12
N SER A 56 -12.55 45.29 3.19
CA SER A 56 -11.89 43.99 3.23
C SER A 56 -10.39 44.12 3.06
N ILE A 57 -9.93 44.99 2.17
CA ILE A 57 -8.49 45.22 1.96
C ILE A 57 -7.88 45.88 3.19
N ASP A 58 -8.51 46.89 3.80
CA ASP A 58 -7.99 47.58 4.99
C ASP A 58 -7.90 46.60 6.19
N GLU A 59 -8.93 45.80 6.43
CA GLU A 59 -8.92 44.79 7.51
C GLU A 59 -7.79 43.77 7.31
N TYR A 60 -7.62 43.25 6.07
CA TYR A 60 -6.58 42.29 5.78
C TYR A 60 -5.18 42.90 5.80
N LEU A 61 -5.05 44.19 5.45
CA LEU A 61 -3.77 44.91 5.52
C LEU A 61 -3.23 44.97 6.96
N ASP A 62 -4.08 45.21 7.96
CA ASP A 62 -3.67 45.19 9.37
C ASP A 62 -3.19 43.79 9.78
N LEU A 63 -3.87 42.73 9.35
CA LEU A 63 -3.42 41.35 9.59
C LEU A 63 -2.08 41.08 8.90
N PHE A 64 -1.90 41.55 7.66
CA PHE A 64 -0.67 41.40 6.91
C PHE A 64 0.51 42.14 7.54
N ILE A 65 0.30 43.37 8.02
CA ILE A 65 1.33 44.14 8.76
C ILE A 65 1.75 43.37 10.01
N ASN A 66 0.81 42.90 10.80
CA ASN A 66 1.08 42.12 12.00
C ASN A 66 1.82 40.82 11.68
N TYR A 67 1.49 40.16 10.56
CA TYR A 67 2.21 39.01 10.09
C TYR A 67 3.67 39.35 9.75
N LYS A 68 3.91 40.43 9.00
CA LYS A 68 5.27 40.86 8.63
C LYS A 68 6.11 41.21 9.86
N LEU A 69 5.53 41.95 10.83
CA LEU A 69 6.21 42.31 12.10
C LEU A 69 6.59 41.03 12.88
N LYS A 70 5.71 40.02 12.94
CA LYS A 70 6.02 38.72 13.58
C LYS A 70 7.16 38.01 12.89
N LEU A 71 7.19 38.01 11.55
CA LEU A 71 8.29 37.38 10.77
C LEU A 71 9.62 38.08 11.09
N MET A 72 9.65 39.39 11.11
CA MET A 72 10.86 40.16 11.43
C MET A 72 11.35 39.88 12.86
N GLU A 73 10.44 39.79 13.84
CA GLU A 73 10.80 39.43 15.20
C GLU A 73 11.31 37.98 15.33
N ILE A 74 10.72 37.02 14.60
CA ILE A 74 11.21 35.65 14.52
C ILE A 74 12.66 35.62 13.99
N GLN A 75 12.96 36.38 12.95
CA GLN A 75 14.30 36.52 12.41
C GLN A 75 15.27 37.19 13.36
N ARG A 76 14.84 38.30 14.00
CA ARG A 76 15.64 39.02 15.00
C ARG A 76 16.02 38.13 16.19
N LEU A 77 15.09 37.29 16.64
CA LEU A 77 15.29 36.35 17.75
C LEU A 77 15.93 35.00 17.26
N ARG A 78 16.22 34.86 15.97
CA ARG A 78 16.75 33.64 15.36
C ARG A 78 15.96 32.39 15.69
N LEU A 79 14.65 32.47 15.80
CA LEU A 79 13.77 31.35 16.11
C LEU A 79 13.70 30.38 14.91
N ASP A 80 13.85 30.90 13.70
CA ASP A 80 13.95 30.16 12.43
C ASP A 80 15.20 29.26 12.35
N THR A 81 16.22 29.54 13.16
CA THR A 81 17.47 28.73 13.22
C THR A 81 17.40 27.62 14.28
N GLN A 82 16.33 27.55 15.06
CA GLN A 82 16.17 26.51 16.07
C GLN A 82 15.95 25.16 15.44
N LYS A 83 16.62 24.13 15.99
CA LYS A 83 16.58 22.76 15.47
C LYS A 83 15.15 22.20 15.32
N ASN A 84 14.27 22.50 16.29
CA ASN A 84 12.89 22.04 16.24
C ASN A 84 12.12 22.68 15.08
N PHE A 85 12.29 23.99 14.88
CA PHE A 85 11.68 24.71 13.76
C PHE A 85 12.17 24.16 12.40
N ILE A 86 13.51 24.01 12.26
CA ILE A 86 14.09 23.47 11.02
C ILE A 86 13.56 22.08 10.72
N ASN A 87 13.48 21.20 11.73
CA ASN A 87 12.97 19.85 11.57
C ASN A 87 11.48 19.82 11.18
N GLU A 88 10.68 20.69 11.78
CA GLU A 88 9.26 20.79 11.48
C GLU A 88 9.03 21.38 10.09
N PHE A 89 9.72 22.46 9.74
CA PHE A 89 9.69 23.03 8.40
C PHE A 89 10.08 22.03 7.33
N GLN A 90 11.19 21.30 7.54
CA GLN A 90 11.64 20.27 6.62
C GLN A 90 10.59 19.17 6.43
N LYS A 91 9.91 18.79 7.51
CA LYS A 91 8.81 17.80 7.45
C LYS A 91 7.64 18.29 6.60
N TYR A 92 7.20 19.54 6.79
CA TYR A 92 6.13 20.13 5.96
C TYR A 92 6.56 20.28 4.50
N ARG A 93 7.79 20.77 4.27
CA ARG A 93 8.37 20.87 2.94
C ARG A 93 8.39 19.52 2.23
N ASP A 94 8.83 18.47 2.92
CA ASP A 94 8.86 17.12 2.37
C ASP A 94 7.46 16.58 2.06
N GLN A 95 6.47 16.86 2.89
CA GLN A 95 5.07 16.50 2.63
C GLN A 95 4.52 17.23 1.39
N LEU A 96 4.78 18.52 1.25
CA LEU A 96 4.37 19.30 0.08
C LEU A 96 5.05 18.79 -1.18
N ALA A 97 6.38 18.54 -1.12
CA ALA A 97 7.18 18.05 -2.23
C ALA A 97 6.67 16.72 -2.80
N GLN A 98 6.12 15.83 -1.97
CA GLN A 98 5.58 14.56 -2.44
C GLN A 98 4.56 14.72 -3.57
N SER A 99 3.72 15.76 -3.52
CA SER A 99 2.72 16.04 -4.55
C SER A 99 3.30 16.46 -5.90
N TYR A 100 4.56 16.87 -5.93
CA TYR A 100 5.30 17.26 -7.14
C TYR A 100 6.17 16.13 -7.68
N LEU A 101 6.44 15.11 -6.87
CA LEU A 101 7.31 13.98 -7.21
C LEU A 101 6.52 12.72 -7.58
N ILE A 102 5.29 12.88 -8.01
CA ILE A 102 4.41 11.80 -8.47
C ILE A 102 3.70 12.19 -9.77
N ASP A 103 3.47 11.22 -10.62
CA ASP A 103 2.61 11.39 -11.80
C ASP A 103 1.14 11.36 -11.37
N LYS A 104 0.51 12.54 -11.33
CA LYS A 104 -0.89 12.70 -10.93
C LYS A 104 -1.84 11.89 -11.80
N ASN A 105 -1.56 11.81 -13.10
CA ASN A 105 -2.39 11.03 -14.03
C ASN A 105 -2.35 9.53 -13.69
N THR A 106 -1.19 9.02 -13.27
CA THR A 106 -1.06 7.64 -12.80
C THR A 106 -1.80 7.43 -11.48
N VAL A 107 -1.71 8.37 -10.53
CA VAL A 107 -2.48 8.32 -9.27
C VAL A 107 -3.97 8.31 -9.55
N ASP A 108 -4.47 9.20 -10.40
CA ASP A 108 -5.90 9.27 -10.76
C ASP A 108 -6.38 7.98 -11.45
N LYS A 109 -5.57 7.40 -12.34
CA LYS A 109 -5.87 6.09 -12.96
C LYS A 109 -5.96 4.99 -11.93
N LEU A 110 -4.97 4.87 -11.04
CA LEU A 110 -4.95 3.86 -9.98
C LEU A 110 -6.10 4.03 -8.99
N LEU A 111 -6.49 5.28 -8.72
CA LEU A 111 -7.62 5.60 -7.84
C LEU A 111 -8.95 5.19 -8.46
N ASN A 112 -9.17 5.51 -9.74
CA ASN A 112 -10.38 5.12 -10.48
C ASN A 112 -10.45 3.60 -10.65
N GLU A 113 -9.33 2.96 -10.93
CA GLU A 113 -9.22 1.49 -10.97
C GLU A 113 -9.57 0.87 -9.61
N ALA A 114 -9.04 1.43 -8.53
CA ALA A 114 -9.34 0.97 -7.18
C ALA A 114 -10.83 1.09 -6.85
N TYR A 115 -11.47 2.20 -7.21
CA TYR A 115 -12.90 2.38 -7.04
C TYR A 115 -13.72 1.40 -7.88
N THR A 116 -13.34 1.16 -9.13
CA THR A 116 -14.00 0.18 -10.00
C THR A 116 -13.91 -1.23 -9.44
N ARG A 117 -12.75 -1.64 -8.93
CA ARG A 117 -12.55 -2.94 -8.28
C ARG A 117 -13.32 -3.04 -6.97
N MET A 118 -13.40 -1.93 -6.22
CA MET A 118 -14.16 -1.86 -4.97
C MET A 118 -15.64 -2.22 -5.13
N GLN A 119 -16.21 -2.13 -6.35
CA GLN A 119 -17.60 -2.46 -6.62
C GLN A 119 -17.88 -3.96 -6.69
N ASN A 120 -16.85 -4.82 -6.72
CA ASN A 120 -17.00 -6.26 -6.84
C ASN A 120 -16.07 -6.99 -5.88
N ASP A 121 -16.62 -7.94 -5.14
CA ASP A 121 -15.83 -8.95 -4.43
C ASP A 121 -15.58 -10.13 -5.35
N VAL A 122 -14.35 -10.63 -5.31
CA VAL A 122 -13.92 -11.78 -6.12
C VAL A 122 -13.39 -12.88 -5.21
N ARG A 123 -13.70 -14.15 -5.54
CA ARG A 123 -13.15 -15.34 -4.91
C ARG A 123 -12.26 -16.05 -5.91
N VAL A 124 -11.07 -16.39 -5.49
CA VAL A 124 -10.11 -17.07 -6.36
C VAL A 124 -9.48 -18.27 -5.68
N SER A 125 -9.10 -19.24 -6.50
CA SER A 125 -8.12 -20.26 -6.12
C SER A 125 -6.81 -19.98 -6.82
N HIS A 126 -5.68 -20.29 -6.17
CA HIS A 126 -4.37 -20.11 -6.77
C HIS A 126 -3.41 -21.28 -6.50
N ILE A 127 -2.41 -21.41 -7.38
CA ILE A 127 -1.25 -22.27 -7.21
C ILE A 127 -0.01 -21.41 -7.38
N LEU A 128 0.86 -21.38 -6.39
CA LEU A 128 2.10 -20.62 -6.39
C LEU A 128 3.26 -21.51 -6.81
N VAL A 129 4.06 -21.03 -7.74
CA VAL A 129 5.44 -21.49 -7.99
C VAL A 129 6.37 -20.40 -7.48
N LYS A 130 6.94 -20.63 -6.30
CA LYS A 130 7.75 -19.63 -5.59
C LYS A 130 9.02 -19.30 -6.38
N LEU A 131 9.29 -18.00 -6.49
CA LEU A 131 10.46 -17.50 -7.19
C LEU A 131 10.81 -16.09 -6.66
N SER A 132 12.05 -15.91 -6.27
CA SER A 132 12.51 -14.58 -5.86
C SER A 132 12.46 -13.55 -7.01
N PRO A 133 12.25 -12.25 -6.71
CA PRO A 133 12.40 -11.19 -7.70
C PRO A 133 13.84 -11.04 -8.22
N TYR A 134 14.83 -11.58 -7.54
CA TYR A 134 16.25 -11.53 -7.89
C TYR A 134 16.80 -12.85 -8.43
N ALA A 135 15.93 -13.80 -8.79
CA ALA A 135 16.32 -15.07 -9.37
C ALA A 135 16.98 -14.88 -10.75
N ASN A 136 17.92 -15.76 -11.07
CA ASN A 136 18.55 -15.76 -12.38
C ASN A 136 17.59 -16.17 -13.52
N PRO A 137 17.93 -15.88 -14.79
CA PRO A 137 17.06 -16.19 -15.93
C PRO A 137 16.73 -17.68 -16.09
N LYS A 138 17.67 -18.57 -15.75
CA LYS A 138 17.47 -20.04 -15.85
C LYS A 138 16.39 -20.50 -14.85
N ASP A 139 16.47 -20.04 -13.60
CA ASP A 139 15.49 -20.39 -12.58
C ASP A 139 14.14 -19.74 -12.87
N THR A 140 14.15 -18.52 -13.41
CA THR A 140 12.95 -17.80 -13.86
C THR A 140 12.22 -18.59 -14.95
N LEU A 141 12.96 -19.08 -15.98
CA LEU A 141 12.39 -19.90 -17.05
C LEU A 141 11.86 -21.24 -16.52
N LYS A 142 12.60 -21.88 -15.61
CA LYS A 142 12.17 -23.14 -14.97
C LYS A 142 10.86 -22.97 -14.21
N ALA A 143 10.74 -21.92 -13.41
CA ALA A 143 9.52 -21.63 -12.64
C ALA A 143 8.34 -21.27 -13.57
N TYR A 144 8.57 -20.51 -14.62
CA TYR A 144 7.56 -20.20 -15.63
C TYR A 144 7.03 -21.46 -16.33
N ASN A 145 7.94 -22.33 -16.77
CA ASN A 145 7.56 -23.59 -17.43
C ASN A 145 6.79 -24.53 -16.48
N LYS A 146 7.18 -24.61 -15.18
CA LYS A 146 6.41 -25.33 -14.16
C LYS A 146 4.99 -24.76 -14.01
N ALA A 147 4.85 -23.44 -14.00
CA ALA A 147 3.53 -22.80 -13.94
C ALA A 147 2.68 -23.10 -15.19
N LEU A 148 3.28 -23.09 -16.38
CA LEU A 148 2.58 -23.50 -17.62
C LEU A 148 2.12 -24.96 -17.58
N GLU A 149 2.95 -25.87 -17.06
CA GLU A 149 2.59 -27.28 -16.87
C GLU A 149 1.38 -27.44 -15.93
N ILE A 150 1.40 -26.74 -14.79
CA ILE A 150 0.28 -26.71 -13.85
C ILE A 150 -1.00 -26.22 -14.57
N ARG A 151 -0.91 -25.11 -15.29
CA ARG A 151 -2.06 -24.60 -16.06
C ARG A 151 -2.58 -25.63 -17.07
N LYS A 152 -1.70 -26.32 -17.79
CA LYS A 152 -2.09 -27.36 -18.76
C LYS A 152 -2.85 -28.49 -18.07
N LYS A 153 -2.41 -28.97 -16.91
CA LYS A 153 -3.12 -30.01 -16.13
C LYS A 153 -4.51 -29.55 -15.73
N LEU A 154 -4.66 -28.30 -15.27
CA LEU A 154 -5.95 -27.72 -14.90
C LEU A 154 -6.90 -27.61 -16.12
N LEU A 155 -6.41 -27.16 -17.26
CA LEU A 155 -7.20 -27.08 -18.50
C LEU A 155 -7.63 -28.43 -19.00
N ASN A 156 -6.88 -29.50 -18.70
CA ASN A 156 -7.24 -30.88 -19.01
C ASN A 156 -8.19 -31.54 -17.98
N GLY A 157 -8.75 -30.73 -17.04
CA GLY A 157 -9.77 -31.19 -16.10
C GLY A 157 -9.26 -31.74 -14.78
N THR A 158 -7.95 -31.59 -14.47
CA THR A 158 -7.45 -31.96 -13.14
C THR A 158 -8.10 -31.03 -12.09
N ASP A 159 -8.56 -31.62 -10.97
CA ASP A 159 -9.14 -30.86 -9.87
C ASP A 159 -8.15 -29.83 -9.31
N PHE A 160 -8.63 -28.59 -9.09
CA PHE A 160 -7.78 -27.47 -8.70
C PHE A 160 -7.22 -27.66 -7.29
N ALA A 161 -8.04 -28.07 -6.33
CA ALA A 161 -7.64 -28.21 -4.93
C ALA A 161 -6.61 -29.36 -4.79
N LYS A 162 -6.85 -30.48 -5.46
CA LYS A 162 -5.89 -31.60 -5.50
C LYS A 162 -4.54 -31.15 -6.04
N LEU A 163 -4.54 -30.41 -7.16
CA LEU A 163 -3.29 -29.93 -7.77
C LEU A 163 -2.61 -28.86 -6.93
N ALA A 164 -3.38 -28.00 -6.23
CA ALA A 164 -2.83 -27.02 -5.30
C ALA A 164 -2.14 -27.68 -4.12
N ILE A 165 -2.76 -28.71 -3.53
CA ILE A 165 -2.16 -29.49 -2.44
C ILE A 165 -0.86 -30.16 -2.91
N GLU A 166 -0.83 -30.71 -4.13
CA GLU A 166 0.32 -31.43 -4.69
C GLU A 166 1.47 -30.50 -5.10
N MET A 167 1.18 -29.40 -5.79
CA MET A 167 2.18 -28.64 -6.54
C MET A 167 2.40 -27.19 -6.09
N SER A 168 1.53 -26.64 -5.23
CA SER A 168 1.70 -25.26 -4.76
C SER A 168 2.85 -25.13 -3.78
N ASP A 169 3.64 -24.08 -3.94
CA ASP A 169 4.64 -23.67 -2.96
C ASP A 169 4.04 -22.75 -1.86
N ASP A 170 2.73 -22.49 -1.92
CA ASP A 170 1.96 -21.89 -0.82
C ASP A 170 1.52 -22.98 0.16
N ASN A 171 2.03 -22.88 1.38
CA ASN A 171 1.76 -23.88 2.41
C ASN A 171 0.30 -23.88 2.88
N SER A 172 -0.44 -22.79 2.69
CA SER A 172 -1.85 -22.69 3.09
C SER A 172 -2.75 -23.66 2.32
N ALA A 173 -2.28 -24.18 1.18
CA ALA A 173 -3.00 -25.18 0.40
C ALA A 173 -3.13 -26.54 1.14
N ARG A 174 -2.27 -26.83 2.12
CA ARG A 174 -2.18 -28.09 2.87
C ARG A 174 -2.55 -27.89 4.33
N ASP A 175 -2.93 -28.99 4.95
CA ASP A 175 -3.15 -29.06 6.39
C ASP A 175 -1.87 -28.65 7.14
N GLN A 176 -2.05 -27.86 8.20
CA GLN A 176 -0.97 -27.36 9.06
C GLN A 176 -1.31 -27.64 10.52
N ASN A 177 -0.28 -27.99 11.31
CA ASN A 177 -0.43 -28.07 12.74
C ASN A 177 0.02 -26.76 13.41
N THR A 178 -0.78 -26.23 14.31
CA THR A 178 -0.39 -25.14 15.21
C THR A 178 0.63 -25.62 16.22
N ALA A 179 1.33 -24.70 16.90
CA ALA A 179 2.31 -25.03 17.93
C ALA A 179 1.69 -25.80 19.13
N ASP A 180 0.38 -25.64 19.37
CA ASP A 180 -0.40 -26.34 20.39
C ASP A 180 -1.05 -27.65 19.87
N GLY A 181 -0.68 -28.09 18.64
CA GLY A 181 -1.09 -29.37 18.06
C GLY A 181 -2.48 -29.39 17.42
N ARG A 182 -3.16 -28.25 17.30
CA ARG A 182 -4.42 -28.18 16.57
C ARG A 182 -4.19 -28.21 15.06
N LEU A 183 -5.02 -28.99 14.35
CA LEU A 183 -5.02 -29.05 12.89
C LEU A 183 -5.77 -27.84 12.32
N ILE A 184 -5.08 -27.08 11.46
CA ILE A 184 -5.72 -26.09 10.56
C ILE A 184 -5.86 -26.75 9.21
N PRO A 185 -7.07 -26.99 8.71
CA PRO A 185 -7.27 -27.58 7.39
C PRO A 185 -6.66 -26.72 6.29
N GLY A 186 -6.03 -27.35 5.33
CA GLY A 186 -5.57 -26.70 4.12
C GLY A 186 -6.73 -26.12 3.31
N ASN A 187 -6.49 -24.99 2.67
CA ASN A 187 -7.54 -24.33 1.88
C ASN A 187 -7.63 -24.88 0.43
N GLY A 188 -6.79 -25.85 0.03
CA GLY A 188 -6.77 -26.37 -1.33
C GLY A 188 -6.50 -25.30 -2.39
N GLY A 189 -5.83 -24.22 -2.02
CA GLY A 189 -5.55 -23.06 -2.86
C GLY A 189 -6.66 -22.02 -2.92
N ASP A 190 -7.81 -22.23 -2.29
CA ASP A 190 -8.90 -21.23 -2.19
C ASP A 190 -8.52 -20.12 -1.21
N LEU A 191 -8.35 -18.91 -1.73
CA LEU A 191 -8.00 -17.73 -0.92
C LEU A 191 -9.23 -17.00 -0.34
N GLY A 192 -10.44 -17.50 -0.66
CA GLY A 192 -11.67 -16.84 -0.27
C GLY A 192 -11.92 -15.53 -1.04
N TYR A 193 -12.82 -14.72 -0.49
CA TYR A 193 -13.21 -13.45 -1.08
C TYR A 193 -12.21 -12.34 -0.74
N PHE A 194 -11.95 -11.49 -1.69
CA PHE A 194 -11.18 -10.28 -1.48
C PHE A 194 -11.68 -9.12 -2.36
N ASN A 195 -11.24 -7.93 -2.03
CA ASN A 195 -11.51 -6.70 -2.74
C ASN A 195 -10.19 -5.97 -3.01
N VAL A 196 -10.26 -4.75 -3.57
CA VAL A 196 -9.09 -3.92 -3.86
C VAL A 196 -8.19 -3.70 -2.63
N PHE A 197 -6.88 -3.64 -2.83
CA PHE A 197 -5.82 -3.50 -1.81
C PHE A 197 -5.66 -4.69 -0.84
N ASN A 198 -6.26 -5.82 -1.12
CA ASN A 198 -6.11 -7.01 -0.27
C ASN A 198 -5.03 -7.97 -0.76
N MET A 199 -4.67 -7.88 -2.04
CA MET A 199 -3.67 -8.75 -2.70
C MET A 199 -2.57 -7.94 -3.37
N LEU A 200 -1.47 -8.60 -3.77
CA LEU A 200 -0.44 -7.97 -4.59
C LEU A 200 -1.07 -7.44 -5.89
N TYR A 201 -0.65 -6.27 -6.33
CA TYR A 201 -1.28 -5.55 -7.44
C TYR A 201 -1.36 -6.36 -8.74
N GLU A 202 -0.30 -7.08 -9.09
CA GLU A 202 -0.26 -7.92 -10.28
C GLU A 202 -1.24 -9.11 -10.17
N PHE A 203 -1.33 -9.72 -8.97
CA PHE A 203 -2.26 -10.80 -8.67
C PHE A 203 -3.71 -10.29 -8.73
N GLU A 204 -3.99 -9.19 -8.06
CA GLU A 204 -5.29 -8.53 -8.04
C GLU A 204 -5.74 -8.16 -9.46
N THR A 205 -4.82 -7.55 -10.25
CA THR A 205 -5.09 -7.17 -11.65
C THR A 205 -5.45 -8.38 -12.51
N ALA A 206 -4.72 -9.48 -12.36
CA ALA A 206 -5.04 -10.71 -13.09
C ALA A 206 -6.41 -11.27 -12.68
N ALA A 207 -6.71 -11.32 -11.38
CA ALA A 207 -7.97 -11.84 -10.86
C ALA A 207 -9.20 -11.04 -11.37
N TYR A 208 -9.13 -9.70 -11.34
CA TYR A 208 -10.23 -8.87 -11.81
C TYR A 208 -10.44 -8.89 -13.34
N ASN A 209 -9.41 -9.29 -14.11
CA ASN A 209 -9.49 -9.42 -15.57
C ASN A 209 -10.00 -10.80 -16.06
N LEU A 210 -10.15 -11.77 -15.15
CA LEU A 210 -10.69 -13.09 -15.49
C LEU A 210 -12.22 -13.10 -15.49
N ASN A 211 -12.79 -13.98 -16.30
CA ASN A 211 -14.19 -14.39 -16.21
C ASN A 211 -14.33 -15.52 -15.17
N VAL A 212 -15.53 -15.66 -14.58
CA VAL A 212 -15.79 -16.76 -13.63
C VAL A 212 -15.57 -18.11 -14.32
N GLY A 213 -14.77 -18.95 -13.69
CA GLY A 213 -14.33 -20.26 -14.20
C GLY A 213 -13.02 -20.22 -14.99
N GLU A 214 -12.55 -19.05 -15.42
CA GLU A 214 -11.34 -18.90 -16.22
C GLU A 214 -10.07 -19.10 -15.39
N ILE A 215 -9.02 -19.63 -16.03
CA ILE A 215 -7.69 -19.89 -15.46
C ILE A 215 -6.67 -19.01 -16.16
N SER A 216 -5.96 -18.19 -15.37
CA SER A 216 -4.96 -17.24 -15.86
C SER A 216 -3.78 -17.89 -16.58
N LEU A 217 -3.07 -17.13 -17.39
CA LEU A 217 -1.67 -17.39 -17.69
C LEU A 217 -0.83 -17.25 -16.42
N PRO A 218 0.45 -17.73 -16.40
CA PRO A 218 1.34 -17.49 -15.27
C PRO A 218 1.48 -16.00 -14.96
N VAL A 219 1.05 -15.59 -13.78
CA VAL A 219 1.09 -14.19 -13.29
C VAL A 219 2.32 -13.99 -12.44
N ARG A 220 3.24 -13.12 -12.85
CA ARG A 220 4.46 -12.80 -12.10
C ARG A 220 4.18 -11.78 -11.00
N THR A 221 4.57 -12.12 -9.78
CA THR A 221 4.57 -11.22 -8.62
C THR A 221 5.94 -11.25 -7.93
N PRO A 222 6.24 -10.40 -6.96
CA PRO A 222 7.50 -10.47 -6.19
C PRO A 222 7.75 -11.82 -5.51
N VAL A 223 6.72 -12.63 -5.24
CA VAL A 223 6.86 -13.93 -4.54
C VAL A 223 6.95 -15.14 -5.47
N GLY A 224 6.60 -14.99 -6.75
CA GLY A 224 6.66 -16.12 -7.70
C GLY A 224 5.73 -15.97 -8.89
N TYR A 225 5.46 -17.11 -9.55
CA TYR A 225 4.42 -17.23 -10.56
C TYR A 225 3.17 -17.83 -9.94
N HIS A 226 2.02 -17.24 -10.23
CA HIS A 226 0.71 -17.72 -9.80
C HIS A 226 -0.09 -18.21 -10.99
N ILE A 227 -0.78 -19.33 -10.83
CA ILE A 227 -1.91 -19.75 -11.67
C ILE A 227 -3.16 -19.47 -10.87
N ILE A 228 -4.03 -18.59 -11.38
CA ILE A 228 -5.21 -18.08 -10.69
C ILE A 228 -6.46 -18.56 -11.42
N LYS A 229 -7.45 -19.07 -10.68
CA LYS A 229 -8.80 -19.35 -11.19
C LYS A 229 -9.78 -18.44 -10.48
N LEU A 230 -10.54 -17.65 -11.25
CA LEU A 230 -11.67 -16.89 -10.68
C LEU A 230 -12.85 -17.86 -10.49
N THR A 231 -13.23 -18.08 -9.24
CA THR A 231 -14.32 -19.02 -8.89
C THR A 231 -15.66 -18.35 -8.75
N GLU A 232 -15.68 -17.15 -8.17
CA GLU A 232 -16.90 -16.35 -7.96
C GLU A 232 -16.63 -14.85 -8.09
N LYS A 233 -17.66 -14.11 -8.50
CA LYS A 233 -17.66 -12.63 -8.53
C LYS A 233 -19.06 -12.14 -8.15
N HIS A 234 -19.12 -11.26 -7.15
CA HIS A 234 -20.37 -10.70 -6.62
C HIS A 234 -20.29 -9.18 -6.56
N PRO A 235 -21.43 -8.46 -6.59
CA PRO A 235 -21.48 -7.07 -6.13
C PRO A 235 -20.89 -6.99 -4.72
N ALA A 236 -20.01 -6.03 -4.50
CA ALA A 236 -19.22 -5.99 -3.27
C ALA A 236 -20.09 -5.70 -2.03
N ILE A 237 -19.75 -6.34 -0.94
CA ILE A 237 -20.20 -6.00 0.39
C ILE A 237 -19.11 -5.17 1.07
N TYR A 238 -19.34 -3.86 1.17
CA TYR A 238 -18.38 -2.94 1.82
C TYR A 238 -18.14 -3.33 3.27
N ARG A 239 -19.23 -3.61 3.98
CA ARG A 239 -19.24 -4.19 5.32
C ARG A 239 -20.62 -4.78 5.65
N PHE A 240 -20.65 -5.73 6.58
CA PHE A 240 -21.89 -6.30 7.05
C PHE A 240 -21.84 -6.49 8.56
N LYS A 241 -23.02 -6.54 9.18
CA LYS A 241 -23.21 -6.79 10.58
C LYS A 241 -24.12 -7.99 10.78
N ILE A 242 -23.72 -8.90 11.65
CA ILE A 242 -24.45 -10.13 11.95
C ILE A 242 -24.53 -10.36 13.46
N ALA A 243 -25.48 -11.19 13.85
CA ALA A 243 -25.40 -11.98 15.07
C ALA A 243 -25.25 -13.46 14.69
N HIS A 244 -24.55 -14.24 15.50
CA HIS A 244 -24.42 -15.67 15.27
C HIS A 244 -24.56 -16.51 16.52
N ILE A 245 -24.98 -17.75 16.31
CA ILE A 245 -24.93 -18.83 17.30
C ILE A 245 -23.95 -19.85 16.80
N LEU A 246 -22.83 -20.00 17.50
CA LEU A 246 -21.80 -20.99 17.16
C LEU A 246 -21.97 -22.23 18.04
N LEU A 247 -22.04 -23.38 17.39
CA LEU A 247 -21.96 -24.69 18.05
C LEU A 247 -20.62 -25.32 17.62
N MET A 248 -19.64 -25.30 18.52
CA MET A 248 -18.28 -25.71 18.23
C MET A 248 -18.16 -27.23 18.12
N TYR A 249 -17.32 -27.68 17.20
CA TYR A 249 -16.88 -29.06 17.19
C TYR A 249 -15.82 -29.26 18.29
N PRO A 250 -15.93 -30.39 19.06
CA PRO A 250 -14.87 -30.75 20.00
C PRO A 250 -13.56 -31.05 19.25
N PRO A 251 -12.41 -30.93 19.91
CA PRO A 251 -11.14 -31.38 19.32
C PRO A 251 -11.25 -32.85 18.88
N ASN A 252 -10.83 -33.14 17.64
CA ASN A 252 -10.94 -34.48 17.02
C ASN A 252 -12.36 -35.04 16.94
N ALA A 253 -13.34 -34.15 16.66
CA ALA A 253 -14.75 -34.52 16.52
C ALA A 253 -14.95 -35.75 15.64
N THR A 254 -15.66 -36.74 16.15
CA THR A 254 -16.11 -37.92 15.40
C THR A 254 -17.28 -37.58 14.49
N ALA A 255 -17.61 -38.47 13.56
CA ALA A 255 -18.81 -38.32 12.71
C ALA A 255 -20.10 -38.25 13.60
N GLN A 256 -20.14 -38.99 14.70
CA GLN A 256 -21.26 -38.97 15.65
C GLN A 256 -21.38 -37.63 16.37
N ASP A 257 -20.26 -37.03 16.77
CA ASP A 257 -20.25 -35.68 17.37
C ASP A 257 -20.80 -34.64 16.40
N LYS A 258 -20.34 -34.67 15.14
CA LYS A 258 -20.83 -33.77 14.11
C LYS A 258 -22.32 -33.91 13.84
N GLU A 259 -22.84 -35.14 13.80
CA GLU A 259 -24.28 -35.41 13.61
C GLU A 259 -25.10 -34.89 14.78
N SER A 260 -24.65 -35.10 16.02
CA SER A 260 -25.29 -34.59 17.23
C SER A 260 -25.35 -33.07 17.24
N ILE A 261 -24.23 -32.39 16.90
CA ILE A 261 -24.17 -30.93 16.81
C ILE A 261 -25.06 -30.41 15.69
N LYS A 262 -25.09 -31.09 14.55
CA LYS A 262 -26.00 -30.78 13.45
C LYS A 262 -27.45 -30.86 13.86
N ALA A 263 -27.89 -31.95 14.52
CA ALA A 263 -29.27 -32.09 15.02
C ALA A 263 -29.63 -30.98 16.00
N LYS A 264 -28.72 -30.61 16.92
CA LYS A 264 -28.90 -29.48 17.85
C LYS A 264 -29.02 -28.15 17.08
N SER A 265 -28.16 -27.90 16.09
CA SER A 265 -28.21 -26.69 15.29
C SER A 265 -29.52 -26.56 14.50
N ASP A 266 -29.95 -27.65 13.88
CA ASP A 266 -31.20 -27.70 13.12
C ASP A 266 -32.43 -27.46 14.05
N SER A 267 -32.39 -27.94 15.31
CA SER A 267 -33.44 -27.68 16.32
C SER A 267 -33.49 -26.19 16.67
N ILE A 268 -32.37 -25.59 17.01
CA ILE A 268 -32.30 -24.16 17.36
C ILE A 268 -32.77 -23.31 16.16
N TYR A 269 -32.35 -23.65 14.94
CA TYR A 269 -32.80 -22.94 13.76
C TYR A 269 -34.29 -23.00 13.54
N LYS A 270 -34.93 -24.17 13.79
CA LYS A 270 -36.41 -24.31 13.77
C LYS A 270 -37.08 -23.46 14.83
N GLU A 271 -36.53 -23.37 16.05
CA GLU A 271 -37.06 -22.51 17.10
C GLU A 271 -37.05 -21.05 16.69
N ILE A 272 -35.96 -20.58 16.06
CA ILE A 272 -35.84 -19.21 15.50
C ILE A 272 -36.92 -18.96 14.44
N LEU A 273 -37.15 -19.91 13.52
CA LEU A 273 -38.17 -19.79 12.48
C LEU A 273 -39.60 -19.79 13.05
N ASN A 274 -39.79 -20.40 14.23
CA ASN A 274 -41.06 -20.39 14.97
C ASN A 274 -41.22 -19.15 15.87
N GLY A 275 -40.31 -18.18 15.82
CA GLY A 275 -40.42 -16.89 16.49
C GLY A 275 -39.71 -16.79 17.84
N ALA A 276 -38.86 -17.75 18.20
CA ALA A 276 -38.01 -17.63 19.39
C ALA A 276 -37.02 -16.49 19.26
N ASP A 277 -36.70 -15.82 20.36
CA ASP A 277 -35.76 -14.71 20.38
C ASP A 277 -34.33 -15.19 20.11
N PHE A 278 -33.73 -14.64 19.07
CA PHE A 278 -32.38 -15.02 18.64
C PHE A 278 -31.32 -14.72 19.71
N ALA A 279 -31.47 -13.59 20.43
CA ALA A 279 -30.47 -13.16 21.41
C ALA A 279 -30.54 -14.07 22.66
N GLU A 280 -31.73 -14.50 23.07
CA GLU A 280 -31.90 -15.47 24.15
C GLU A 280 -31.27 -16.82 23.79
N LEU A 281 -31.54 -17.32 22.57
CA LEU A 281 -30.93 -18.57 22.07
C LEU A 281 -29.41 -18.47 21.92
N ALA A 282 -28.90 -17.34 21.49
CA ALA A 282 -27.47 -17.10 21.43
C ALA A 282 -26.82 -17.15 22.82
N ASN A 283 -27.41 -16.48 23.80
CA ASN A 283 -26.94 -16.50 25.18
C ASN A 283 -26.94 -17.91 25.78
N LEU A 284 -27.97 -18.69 25.47
CA LEU A 284 -28.15 -20.05 26.01
C LEU A 284 -27.24 -21.08 25.34
N HIS A 285 -27.10 -21.03 24.03
CA HIS A 285 -26.55 -22.12 23.24
C HIS A 285 -25.21 -21.82 22.57
N SER A 286 -24.83 -20.53 22.36
CA SER A 286 -23.62 -20.22 21.64
C SER A 286 -22.37 -20.54 22.44
N ASP A 287 -21.42 -21.22 21.78
CA ASP A 287 -20.07 -21.49 22.30
C ASP A 287 -19.12 -20.30 22.11
N ASP A 288 -19.50 -19.32 21.29
CA ASP A 288 -18.77 -18.04 21.22
C ASP A 288 -19.15 -17.15 22.41
N LYS A 289 -18.44 -17.32 23.51
CA LYS A 289 -18.68 -16.57 24.75
C LYS A 289 -18.37 -15.07 24.62
N GLY A 290 -17.63 -14.66 23.58
CA GLY A 290 -17.33 -13.26 23.33
C GLY A 290 -18.53 -12.45 22.83
N SER A 291 -19.46 -13.11 22.13
CA SER A 291 -20.67 -12.49 21.56
C SER A 291 -21.97 -13.01 22.18
N ALA A 292 -22.02 -14.22 22.74
CA ALA A 292 -23.24 -14.85 23.28
C ALA A 292 -24.01 -13.92 24.19
N ASN A 293 -23.36 -13.30 25.17
CA ASN A 293 -23.98 -12.39 26.15
C ASN A 293 -24.42 -11.03 25.57
N LYS A 294 -24.13 -10.79 24.28
CA LYS A 294 -24.56 -9.63 23.49
C LYS A 294 -25.55 -10.02 22.40
N GLY A 295 -26.30 -11.11 22.62
CA GLY A 295 -27.24 -11.65 21.64
C GLY A 295 -26.58 -12.25 20.40
N GLY A 296 -25.32 -12.66 20.50
CA GLY A 296 -24.52 -13.17 19.38
C GLY A 296 -23.96 -12.09 18.42
N GLU A 297 -24.16 -10.78 18.69
CA GLU A 297 -23.74 -9.71 17.79
C GLU A 297 -22.22 -9.62 17.68
N LEU A 298 -21.73 -9.56 16.43
CA LEU A 298 -20.33 -9.31 16.09
C LEU A 298 -20.13 -7.85 15.67
N PRO A 299 -18.88 -7.31 15.77
CA PRO A 299 -18.54 -6.05 15.16
C PRO A 299 -18.81 -6.04 13.66
N TRP A 300 -18.77 -4.87 13.02
CA TRP A 300 -18.80 -4.77 11.56
C TRP A 300 -17.67 -5.61 10.93
N LEU A 301 -18.04 -6.46 9.98
CA LEU A 301 -17.16 -7.37 9.29
C LEU A 301 -17.04 -6.99 7.81
N THR A 302 -15.97 -7.43 7.18
CA THR A 302 -15.78 -7.41 5.73
C THR A 302 -15.61 -8.85 5.24
N PRO A 303 -15.93 -9.17 3.97
CA PRO A 303 -15.76 -10.52 3.43
C PRO A 303 -14.32 -11.05 3.46
N PHE A 304 -13.35 -10.14 3.43
CA PHE A 304 -11.94 -10.51 3.37
C PHE A 304 -11.45 -11.23 4.64
N ARG A 305 -10.68 -12.30 4.46
CA ARG A 305 -10.10 -13.15 5.53
C ARG A 305 -11.10 -13.94 6.37
N LEU A 306 -12.35 -13.96 5.98
CA LEU A 306 -13.33 -14.86 6.60
C LEU A 306 -13.39 -16.17 5.81
N VAL A 307 -13.82 -17.23 6.50
CA VAL A 307 -14.02 -18.56 5.88
C VAL A 307 -15.05 -18.42 4.76
N PRO A 308 -14.76 -18.88 3.53
CA PRO A 308 -15.67 -18.70 2.39
C PRO A 308 -17.06 -19.25 2.62
N SER A 309 -17.21 -20.42 3.26
CA SER A 309 -18.53 -21.00 3.58
C SER A 309 -19.36 -20.14 4.53
N PHE A 310 -18.71 -19.36 5.40
CA PHE A 310 -19.38 -18.42 6.31
C PHE A 310 -19.86 -17.16 5.57
N VAL A 311 -19.11 -16.67 4.59
CA VAL A 311 -19.41 -15.42 3.87
C VAL A 311 -20.35 -15.63 2.70
N GLN A 312 -20.21 -16.73 1.98
CA GLN A 312 -20.95 -17.01 0.74
C GLN A 312 -22.47 -16.86 0.88
N PRO A 313 -23.12 -17.35 1.95
CA PRO A 313 -24.56 -17.15 2.12
C PRO A 313 -24.98 -15.68 2.29
N ILE A 314 -24.10 -14.82 2.83
CA ILE A 314 -24.41 -13.39 3.07
C ILE A 314 -24.66 -12.63 1.76
N TYR A 315 -24.01 -13.03 0.65
CA TYR A 315 -24.27 -12.41 -0.65
C TYR A 315 -25.73 -12.60 -1.10
N ASN A 316 -26.35 -13.75 -0.78
CA ASN A 316 -27.67 -14.15 -1.25
C ASN A 316 -28.80 -13.78 -0.29
N HIS A 317 -28.49 -13.26 0.92
CA HIS A 317 -29.47 -12.88 1.92
C HIS A 317 -29.54 -11.36 2.10
N LYS A 318 -30.62 -10.87 2.68
CA LYS A 318 -30.85 -9.44 2.97
C LYS A 318 -30.98 -9.20 4.48
N PRO A 319 -30.76 -7.97 4.94
CA PRO A 319 -30.94 -7.61 6.35
C PRO A 319 -32.31 -8.08 6.87
N GLY A 320 -32.31 -8.72 8.06
CA GLY A 320 -33.45 -9.34 8.69
C GLY A 320 -33.53 -10.85 8.49
N ASP A 321 -32.86 -11.42 7.49
CA ASP A 321 -32.90 -12.86 7.22
C ASP A 321 -32.14 -13.66 8.28
N TYR A 322 -32.63 -14.86 8.55
CA TYR A 322 -31.91 -15.90 9.27
C TYR A 322 -31.33 -16.91 8.27
N ILE A 323 -30.03 -17.10 8.34
CA ILE A 323 -29.29 -18.00 7.45
C ILE A 323 -29.24 -19.38 8.12
N PRO A 324 -29.59 -20.46 7.39
CA PRO A 324 -29.50 -21.83 7.90
C PRO A 324 -28.10 -22.16 8.43
N PRO A 325 -27.98 -23.22 9.26
CA PRO A 325 -26.66 -23.62 9.78
C PRO A 325 -25.58 -23.75 8.71
N VAL A 326 -24.51 -23.00 8.87
CA VAL A 326 -23.35 -22.99 7.97
C VAL A 326 -22.21 -23.71 8.64
N GLU A 327 -21.63 -24.70 7.97
CA GLU A 327 -20.47 -25.44 8.47
C GLU A 327 -19.16 -24.70 8.19
N THR A 328 -18.34 -24.60 9.23
CA THR A 328 -16.94 -24.20 9.13
C THR A 328 -16.09 -25.23 9.88
N PHE A 329 -14.76 -25.09 9.80
CA PHE A 329 -13.88 -25.96 10.58
C PHE A 329 -14.01 -25.76 12.12
N TYR A 330 -14.59 -24.64 12.55
CA TYR A 330 -14.90 -24.39 13.97
C TYR A 330 -16.13 -25.13 14.46
N GLY A 331 -17.13 -25.36 13.61
CA GLY A 331 -18.43 -25.89 13.95
C GLY A 331 -19.52 -25.36 13.03
N LEU A 332 -20.75 -25.37 13.54
CA LEU A 332 -21.94 -24.87 12.85
C LEU A 332 -22.31 -23.47 13.35
N HIS A 333 -22.59 -22.57 12.41
CA HIS A 333 -23.01 -21.21 12.68
C HIS A 333 -24.43 -21.00 12.18
N ILE A 334 -25.35 -20.58 13.06
CA ILE A 334 -26.66 -20.03 12.69
C ILE A 334 -26.48 -18.52 12.67
N ILE A 335 -26.82 -17.85 11.56
CA ILE A 335 -26.49 -16.43 11.36
C ILE A 335 -27.78 -15.62 11.17
N LYS A 336 -27.91 -14.52 11.89
CA LYS A 336 -28.89 -13.45 11.64
C LYS A 336 -28.15 -12.31 10.92
N LEU A 337 -28.53 -11.98 9.69
CA LEU A 337 -28.00 -10.84 8.99
C LEU A 337 -28.69 -9.57 9.49
N ILE A 338 -27.93 -8.70 10.19
CA ILE A 338 -28.47 -7.47 10.78
C ILE A 338 -28.44 -6.34 9.78
N ASP A 339 -27.29 -6.14 9.12
CA ASP A 339 -27.11 -5.09 8.11
C ASP A 339 -26.07 -5.51 7.06
N LYS A 340 -26.23 -4.99 5.83
CA LYS A 340 -25.34 -5.23 4.71
C LYS A 340 -25.24 -3.97 3.87
N GLN A 341 -24.05 -3.39 3.76
CA GLN A 341 -23.80 -2.12 3.09
C GLN A 341 -23.01 -2.33 1.81
N SER A 342 -23.46 -1.73 0.74
CA SER A 342 -22.72 -1.63 -0.53
C SER A 342 -21.64 -0.57 -0.45
N PRO A 343 -20.62 -0.62 -1.33
CA PRO A 343 -19.62 0.44 -1.41
C PRO A 343 -20.28 1.82 -1.60
N PRO A 344 -19.81 2.83 -0.84
CA PRO A 344 -20.30 4.20 -1.01
C PRO A 344 -19.89 4.79 -2.36
N GLU A 345 -20.53 5.90 -2.73
CA GLU A 345 -20.17 6.68 -3.91
C GLU A 345 -18.72 7.17 -3.87
N PHE A 346 -18.09 7.31 -5.06
CA PHE A 346 -16.68 7.67 -5.19
C PHE A 346 -16.27 8.89 -4.36
N ALA A 347 -17.07 9.94 -4.37
CA ALA A 347 -16.79 11.17 -3.63
C ALA A 347 -16.65 10.94 -2.12
N ALA A 348 -17.44 10.02 -1.54
CA ALA A 348 -17.42 9.70 -0.12
C ALA A 348 -16.21 8.85 0.29
N VAL A 349 -15.68 8.00 -0.61
CA VAL A 349 -14.56 7.09 -0.31
C VAL A 349 -13.24 7.53 -0.90
N LYS A 350 -13.22 8.60 -1.70
CA LYS A 350 -12.02 9.06 -2.41
C LYS A 350 -10.81 9.25 -1.48
N GLN A 351 -11.01 9.89 -0.33
CA GLN A 351 -9.93 10.14 0.62
C GLN A 351 -9.43 8.85 1.30
N GLU A 352 -10.34 7.92 1.59
CA GLU A 352 -9.99 6.60 2.12
C GLU A 352 -9.16 5.81 1.10
N LEU A 353 -9.60 5.76 -0.16
CA LEU A 353 -8.89 5.09 -1.24
C LEU A 353 -7.50 5.70 -1.50
N LEU A 354 -7.38 7.03 -1.48
CA LEU A 354 -6.09 7.71 -1.57
C LEU A 354 -5.16 7.31 -0.42
N THR A 355 -5.68 7.27 0.81
CA THR A 355 -4.90 6.88 1.99
C THR A 355 -4.40 5.43 1.88
N LYS A 356 -5.23 4.53 1.37
CA LYS A 356 -4.85 3.13 1.11
C LYS A 356 -3.85 3.05 -0.04
N LEU A 357 -4.08 3.79 -1.14
CA LEU A 357 -3.18 3.83 -2.30
C LEU A 357 -1.76 4.28 -1.92
N TYR A 358 -1.63 5.32 -1.10
CA TYR A 358 -0.31 5.80 -0.65
C TYR A 358 0.46 4.80 0.21
N LYS A 359 -0.22 3.83 0.81
CA LYS A 359 0.41 2.75 1.60
C LYS A 359 0.63 1.48 0.78
N ASP A 360 0.03 1.38 -0.39
CA ASP A 360 0.11 0.20 -1.26
C ASP A 360 1.32 0.30 -2.19
N PRO A 361 2.06 -0.81 -2.44
CA PRO A 361 3.20 -0.82 -3.34
C PRO A 361 2.91 -0.31 -4.76
N ARG A 362 1.66 -0.39 -5.24
CA ARG A 362 1.26 0.15 -6.57
C ARG A 362 1.49 1.66 -6.69
N TYR A 363 1.53 2.39 -5.57
CA TYR A 363 1.86 3.81 -5.58
C TYR A 363 3.26 4.10 -6.15
N LEU A 364 4.20 3.17 -5.98
CA LEU A 364 5.54 3.26 -6.56
C LEU A 364 5.52 3.39 -8.09
N LEU A 365 4.44 2.97 -8.77
CA LEU A 365 4.27 3.15 -10.21
C LEU A 365 4.20 4.65 -10.59
N ALA A 366 3.53 5.46 -9.76
CA ALA A 366 3.44 6.89 -9.97
C ALA A 366 4.79 7.60 -9.73
N GLN A 367 5.55 7.18 -8.73
CA GLN A 367 6.90 7.68 -8.46
C GLN A 367 7.88 7.25 -9.57
N LYS A 368 7.83 5.97 -9.96
CA LYS A 368 8.66 5.44 -11.06
C LYS A 368 8.40 6.19 -12.36
N LYS A 369 7.15 6.53 -12.66
CA LYS A 369 6.80 7.28 -13.86
C LYS A 369 7.48 8.65 -13.91
N ILE A 370 7.51 9.38 -12.78
CA ILE A 370 8.24 10.65 -12.66
C ILE A 370 9.76 10.42 -12.78
N ALA A 371 10.30 9.43 -12.05
CA ALA A 371 11.74 9.13 -12.15
C ALA A 371 12.17 8.78 -13.58
N ASP A 372 11.37 7.99 -14.30
CA ASP A 372 11.64 7.64 -15.70
C ASP A 372 11.56 8.86 -16.64
N SER A 373 10.65 9.81 -16.37
CA SER A 373 10.59 11.08 -17.11
C SER A 373 11.80 11.95 -16.81
N LEU A 374 12.22 12.05 -15.55
CA LEU A 374 13.38 12.82 -15.13
C LEU A 374 14.70 12.25 -15.68
N LYS A 375 14.79 10.92 -15.85
CA LYS A 375 15.94 10.28 -16.52
C LYS A 375 16.15 10.73 -17.98
N GLN A 376 15.11 11.27 -18.63
CA GLN A 376 15.23 11.84 -19.96
C GLN A 376 15.68 13.31 -19.95
N VAL A 377 15.56 13.98 -18.80
CA VAL A 377 15.90 15.40 -18.61
C VAL A 377 17.30 15.54 -18.03
N TYR A 378 17.64 14.76 -17.02
CA TYR A 378 18.95 14.80 -16.37
C TYR A 378 20.02 14.07 -17.18
N LYS A 379 21.23 14.64 -17.23
CA LYS A 379 22.41 13.97 -17.80
C LYS A 379 22.94 12.95 -16.79
N ILE A 380 22.69 11.67 -17.02
CA ILE A 380 23.11 10.58 -16.13
C ILE A 380 24.29 9.84 -16.74
N GLN A 381 25.38 9.73 -15.97
CA GLN A 381 26.62 9.07 -16.39
C GLN A 381 27.09 8.10 -15.31
N TYR A 382 27.23 6.82 -15.66
CA TYR A 382 27.83 5.78 -14.80
C TYR A 382 28.46 4.67 -15.64
N ASP A 383 29.44 3.97 -15.04
CA ASP A 383 30.06 2.80 -15.68
C ASP A 383 29.42 1.52 -15.16
N LYS A 384 28.77 0.76 -16.06
CA LYS A 384 28.16 -0.54 -15.73
C LYS A 384 29.17 -1.57 -15.20
N LYS A 385 30.47 -1.43 -15.55
CA LYS A 385 31.52 -2.32 -15.04
C LYS A 385 31.70 -2.19 -13.52
N LEU A 386 31.45 -0.99 -12.97
CA LEU A 386 31.49 -0.79 -11.50
C LEU A 386 30.45 -1.64 -10.78
N LEU A 387 29.24 -1.77 -11.32
CA LEU A 387 28.19 -2.62 -10.73
C LEU A 387 28.60 -4.11 -10.74
N VAL A 388 29.27 -4.56 -11.79
CA VAL A 388 29.82 -5.92 -11.86
C VAL A 388 30.89 -6.14 -10.80
N ASN A 389 31.78 -5.17 -10.62
CA ASN A 389 32.85 -5.25 -9.61
C ASN A 389 32.27 -5.22 -8.18
N ILE A 390 31.27 -4.37 -7.95
CA ILE A 390 30.55 -4.34 -6.66
C ILE A 390 29.90 -5.70 -6.39
N ALA A 391 29.17 -6.26 -7.34
CA ALA A 391 28.54 -7.57 -7.16
C ALA A 391 29.56 -8.68 -6.85
N LYS A 392 30.73 -8.68 -7.50
CA LYS A 392 31.83 -9.64 -7.25
C LYS A 392 32.46 -9.48 -5.87
N SER A 393 32.49 -8.28 -5.29
CA SER A 393 33.08 -8.02 -3.99
C SER A 393 32.18 -8.40 -2.81
N ILE A 394 30.88 -8.55 -3.06
CA ILE A 394 29.90 -8.89 -2.02
C ILE A 394 29.97 -10.38 -1.69
N ASN A 395 30.16 -10.69 -0.42
CA ASN A 395 30.06 -12.06 0.06
C ASN A 395 28.59 -12.46 0.22
N LYS A 396 28.16 -13.53 -0.49
CA LYS A 396 26.80 -14.05 -0.46
C LYS A 396 26.31 -14.39 0.95
N ASP A 397 27.18 -15.05 1.74
CA ASP A 397 26.83 -15.46 3.09
C ASP A 397 26.58 -14.26 4.01
N SER A 398 27.29 -13.16 3.79
CA SER A 398 27.08 -11.94 4.57
C SER A 398 25.69 -11.32 4.32
N LEU A 399 25.22 -11.34 3.08
CA LEU A 399 23.86 -10.91 2.74
C LEU A 399 22.82 -11.83 3.39
N LEU A 400 23.01 -13.16 3.30
CA LEU A 400 22.09 -14.14 3.86
C LEU A 400 21.99 -14.04 5.39
N LYS A 401 23.13 -13.79 6.05
CA LYS A 401 23.22 -13.63 7.51
C LYS A 401 22.87 -12.24 8.02
N ARG A 402 22.49 -11.30 7.10
CA ARG A 402 22.22 -9.88 7.45
C ARG A 402 23.44 -9.17 8.09
N SER A 403 24.63 -9.60 7.76
CA SER A 403 25.91 -9.08 8.28
C SER A 403 26.75 -8.39 7.20
N PHE A 404 26.15 -8.07 6.05
CA PHE A 404 26.84 -7.31 5.02
C PHE A 404 27.27 -5.96 5.57
N ASN A 405 28.54 -5.60 5.31
CA ASN A 405 29.13 -4.33 5.67
C ASN A 405 29.70 -3.69 4.41
N GLU A 406 29.57 -2.37 4.32
CA GLU A 406 30.04 -1.57 3.19
C GLU A 406 31.55 -1.71 2.93
N SER A 407 32.36 -2.01 3.95
CA SER A 407 33.80 -2.24 3.81
C SER A 407 34.19 -3.42 2.90
N GLN A 408 33.24 -4.30 2.55
CA GLN A 408 33.45 -5.36 1.56
C GLN A 408 33.61 -4.81 0.14
N ILE A 409 33.10 -3.60 -0.12
CA ILE A 409 33.17 -2.96 -1.42
C ILE A 409 34.39 -2.04 -1.45
N PRO A 410 35.31 -2.23 -2.41
CA PRO A 410 36.50 -1.39 -2.50
C PRO A 410 36.17 0.00 -3.06
N ASN A 411 37.06 0.96 -2.80
CA ASN A 411 37.04 2.31 -3.40
C ASN A 411 35.75 3.07 -3.11
N LEU A 412 35.27 3.05 -1.89
CA LEU A 412 33.99 3.64 -1.44
C LEU A 412 33.85 5.13 -1.79
N ASP A 413 34.95 5.87 -1.85
CA ASP A 413 34.96 7.30 -2.16
C ASP A 413 35.00 7.61 -3.66
N ASN A 414 35.01 6.59 -4.54
CA ASN A 414 34.91 6.81 -5.97
C ASN A 414 33.46 7.14 -6.36
N ILE A 415 33.33 7.94 -7.42
CA ILE A 415 32.04 8.29 -7.98
C ILE A 415 31.43 7.05 -8.65
N LEU A 416 30.22 6.70 -8.25
CA LEU A 416 29.43 5.63 -8.84
C LEU A 416 28.58 6.14 -10.01
N VAL A 417 27.90 7.28 -9.82
CA VAL A 417 27.06 7.90 -10.83
C VAL A 417 27.13 9.43 -10.70
N LYS A 418 27.11 10.11 -11.84
CA LYS A 418 26.88 11.56 -11.92
C LYS A 418 25.50 11.83 -12.48
N ILE A 419 24.77 12.73 -11.85
CA ILE A 419 23.47 13.23 -12.30
C ILE A 419 23.62 14.76 -12.41
N ASP A 420 23.76 15.26 -13.64
CA ASP A 420 24.24 16.62 -13.93
C ASP A 420 25.54 16.92 -13.15
N ASP A 421 25.53 17.93 -12.29
CA ASP A 421 26.69 18.31 -11.46
C ASP A 421 26.78 17.51 -10.14
N ASN A 422 25.77 16.70 -9.81
CA ASN A 422 25.74 15.95 -8.57
C ASN A 422 26.54 14.65 -8.70
N SER A 423 27.56 14.49 -7.86
CA SER A 423 28.37 13.27 -7.76
C SER A 423 27.86 12.41 -6.61
N ILE A 424 27.52 11.15 -6.92
CA ILE A 424 27.03 10.14 -5.97
C ILE A 424 28.09 9.05 -5.90
N TYR A 425 28.46 8.64 -4.69
CA TYR A 425 29.61 7.80 -4.43
C TYR A 425 29.24 6.34 -4.21
N ILE A 426 30.21 5.44 -4.38
CA ILE A 426 30.02 3.99 -4.13
C ILE A 426 29.56 3.74 -2.70
N LYS A 427 30.04 4.49 -1.70
CA LYS A 427 29.61 4.38 -0.29
C LYS A 427 28.12 4.61 -0.09
N ASP A 428 27.50 5.51 -0.85
CA ASP A 428 26.08 5.79 -0.74
C ASP A 428 25.25 4.58 -1.18
N PHE A 429 25.67 3.94 -2.26
CA PHE A 429 25.05 2.72 -2.77
C PHE A 429 25.34 1.49 -1.87
N ALA A 430 26.56 1.38 -1.33
CA ALA A 430 26.90 0.32 -0.36
C ALA A 430 26.00 0.39 0.89
N ASN A 431 25.77 1.60 1.41
CA ASN A 431 24.82 1.83 2.49
C ASN A 431 23.37 1.48 2.11
N TYR A 432 22.97 1.78 0.85
CA TYR A 432 21.67 1.38 0.33
C TYR A 432 21.51 -0.14 0.28
N ILE A 433 22.51 -0.89 -0.19
CA ILE A 433 22.52 -2.35 -0.16
C ILE A 433 22.43 -2.86 1.28
N LYS A 434 23.23 -2.32 2.20
CA LYS A 434 23.21 -2.69 3.63
C LYS A 434 21.81 -2.52 4.25
N LYS A 435 21.14 -1.42 3.97
CA LYS A 435 19.79 -1.14 4.44
C LYS A 435 18.76 -2.15 3.89
N ASN A 436 18.96 -2.61 2.65
CA ASN A 436 18.03 -3.49 1.93
C ASN A 436 18.47 -4.97 1.88
N GLN A 437 19.52 -5.35 2.60
CA GLN A 437 20.07 -6.73 2.57
C GLN A 437 19.06 -7.81 2.97
N SER A 438 18.03 -7.45 3.73
CA SER A 438 16.95 -8.36 4.11
C SER A 438 16.13 -8.89 2.94
N LEU A 439 16.18 -8.23 1.80
CA LEU A 439 15.49 -8.64 0.58
C LEU A 439 16.19 -9.79 -0.15
N PHE A 440 17.47 -10.04 0.15
CA PHE A 440 18.26 -11.09 -0.47
C PHE A 440 17.99 -12.45 0.14
N THR A 441 17.83 -13.48 -0.69
CA THR A 441 17.59 -14.88 -0.29
C THR A 441 18.62 -15.83 -0.91
N ASN A 442 18.66 -17.09 -0.46
CA ASN A 442 19.64 -18.08 -0.92
C ASN A 442 19.49 -18.45 -2.41
N THR A 443 18.32 -18.27 -2.98
CA THR A 443 18.01 -18.53 -4.41
C THR A 443 18.34 -17.36 -5.33
N ASP A 444 18.82 -16.23 -4.77
CA ASP A 444 19.07 -15.02 -5.52
C ASP A 444 20.45 -15.02 -6.18
N ASP A 445 20.50 -14.33 -7.32
CA ASP A 445 21.72 -13.96 -8.01
C ASP A 445 22.19 -12.57 -7.53
N ILE A 446 23.45 -12.50 -7.06
CA ILE A 446 24.01 -11.26 -6.52
C ILE A 446 24.05 -10.15 -7.57
N GLN A 447 24.42 -10.48 -8.82
CA GLN A 447 24.50 -9.48 -9.88
C GLN A 447 23.13 -8.88 -10.21
N ILE A 448 22.09 -9.73 -10.27
CA ILE A 448 20.72 -9.28 -10.50
C ILE A 448 20.22 -8.45 -9.32
N PHE A 449 20.50 -8.89 -8.08
CA PHE A 449 20.19 -8.13 -6.88
C PHE A 449 20.83 -6.74 -6.92
N VAL A 450 22.14 -6.67 -7.17
CA VAL A 450 22.88 -5.40 -7.23
C VAL A 450 22.33 -4.49 -8.34
N ASN A 451 22.03 -5.03 -9.52
CA ASN A 451 21.48 -4.24 -10.63
C ASN A 451 20.10 -3.65 -10.26
N LYS A 452 19.20 -4.46 -9.68
CA LYS A 452 17.87 -3.96 -9.26
C LYS A 452 17.96 -2.98 -8.09
N MET A 453 18.87 -3.22 -7.13
CA MET A 453 19.14 -2.25 -6.07
C MET A 453 19.66 -0.94 -6.64
N PHE A 454 20.54 -0.98 -7.66
CA PHE A 454 21.04 0.23 -8.31
C PHE A 454 19.93 0.98 -9.07
N ASP A 455 19.05 0.29 -9.78
CA ASP A 455 17.91 0.93 -10.47
C ASP A 455 17.00 1.66 -9.49
N ASN A 456 16.69 1.04 -8.35
CA ASN A 456 15.90 1.67 -7.30
C ASN A 456 16.63 2.86 -6.65
N PHE A 457 17.91 2.66 -6.31
CA PHE A 457 18.77 3.70 -5.75
C PHE A 457 18.89 4.92 -6.68
N LEU A 458 19.05 4.69 -7.99
CA LEU A 458 19.11 5.75 -8.99
C LEU A 458 17.79 6.52 -9.06
N ASN A 459 16.64 5.83 -9.02
CA ASN A 459 15.33 6.47 -8.96
C ASN A 459 15.20 7.36 -7.72
N ASP A 460 15.59 6.84 -6.55
CA ASP A 460 15.52 7.58 -5.29
C ASP A 460 16.41 8.83 -5.34
N LYS A 461 17.63 8.71 -5.88
CA LYS A 461 18.56 9.83 -6.01
C LYS A 461 18.09 10.91 -6.99
N ILE A 462 17.48 10.50 -8.10
CA ILE A 462 16.89 11.46 -9.06
C ILE A 462 15.74 12.24 -8.40
N LEU A 463 14.87 11.55 -7.67
CA LEU A 463 13.75 12.18 -6.96
C LEU A 463 14.24 13.08 -5.82
N GLU A 464 15.33 12.69 -5.12
CA GLU A 464 15.97 13.51 -4.09
C GLU A 464 16.54 14.82 -4.67
N ILE A 465 17.27 14.74 -5.79
CA ILE A 465 17.81 15.91 -6.51
C ILE A 465 16.66 16.79 -7.02
N GLU A 466 15.61 16.21 -7.62
CA GLU A 466 14.46 16.98 -8.08
C GLU A 466 13.77 17.69 -6.91
N LYS A 467 13.61 16.99 -5.77
CA LYS A 467 13.04 17.57 -4.55
C LYS A 467 13.83 18.78 -4.04
N GLU A 468 15.17 18.71 -4.08
CA GLU A 468 16.03 19.82 -3.67
C GLU A 468 15.95 21.03 -4.61
N ASN A 469 15.57 20.78 -5.87
CA ASN A 469 15.46 21.81 -6.90
C ASN A 469 14.04 22.38 -7.08
N LEU A 470 13.06 21.93 -6.29
CA LEU A 470 11.65 22.31 -6.48
C LEU A 470 11.42 23.81 -6.34
N GLU A 471 12.05 24.49 -5.38
CA GLU A 471 11.94 25.94 -5.19
C GLU A 471 12.43 26.72 -6.42
N ASN A 472 13.52 26.25 -7.05
CA ASN A 472 14.09 26.89 -8.23
C ASN A 472 13.28 26.64 -9.51
N LYS A 473 12.58 25.50 -9.58
CA LYS A 473 11.85 25.07 -10.78
C LYS A 473 10.35 25.37 -10.72
N ASN A 474 9.79 25.57 -9.55
CA ASN A 474 8.38 25.73 -9.38
C ASN A 474 8.02 26.90 -8.44
N PRO A 475 7.63 28.06 -8.99
CA PRO A 475 7.28 29.23 -8.19
C PRO A 475 6.14 28.98 -7.19
N LYS A 476 5.19 28.08 -7.52
CA LYS A 476 4.09 27.71 -6.61
C LYS A 476 4.55 26.85 -5.42
N PHE A 477 5.68 26.16 -5.57
CA PHE A 477 6.27 25.42 -4.45
C PHE A 477 7.12 26.34 -3.58
N ALA A 478 7.78 27.32 -4.19
CA ALA A 478 8.62 28.31 -3.49
C ALA A 478 7.79 29.30 -2.66
N ALA A 479 6.59 29.66 -3.12
CA ALA A 479 5.62 30.54 -2.42
C ALA A 479 4.89 29.81 -1.28
#